data_6e8e4e1c0759681578d6ccd40c5c8fde
#
_entry.id   6e8e4e1c0759681578d6ccd40c5c8fde
#
_cell.length_a   1.000
_cell.length_b   1.000
_cell.length_c   1.000
_cell.angle_alpha   90.00
_cell.angle_beta   90.00
_cell.angle_gamma   90.00
#
_symmetry.space_group_name_H-M   'P 1'
#
loop_
_entity.id
_entity.type
_entity.pdbx_description
1 polymer ?
#
loop_
_entity_poly.entity_id
_entity_poly.type
_entity_poly.pdbx_seq_one_letter_code
_entity_poly.pdbx_strand_id
1 'polypeptide(L)'
;MTEQRKVCLRGSGLTKVFGFGRQKTLAVDHVDFSFYEGEIVSIVGESGSGKTTLAKMLLGLINPTEGEVYFQGKERDIGTHKKKKEYWKNIQAIFQDPFSSYNIFHKIDAVLLDCINMRGGRKYPYERKVE
;
A
#
# COMPACT_ATOMS: atom_id res chain seq x y z
N MET A 1 30.49 -6.32 -14.86
CA MET A 1 29.14 -6.06 -15.38
C MET A 1 28.28 -5.64 -14.21
N THR A 2 27.92 -4.38 -14.14
CA THR A 2 27.00 -3.85 -13.13
C THR A 2 25.60 -4.30 -13.54
N GLU A 3 25.03 -5.30 -12.85
CA GLU A 3 23.60 -5.61 -12.98
C GLU A 3 22.83 -4.32 -12.67
N GLN A 4 22.13 -3.80 -13.66
CA GLN A 4 21.22 -2.67 -13.46
C GLN A 4 20.09 -3.15 -12.57
N ARG A 5 20.13 -2.80 -11.29
CA ARG A 5 19.06 -3.10 -10.35
C ARG A 5 17.75 -2.49 -10.85
N LYS A 6 16.75 -3.30 -11.01
CA LYS A 6 15.46 -2.86 -11.53
C LYS A 6 14.65 -2.17 -10.43
N VAL A 7 14.21 -0.94 -10.69
CA VAL A 7 13.34 -0.19 -9.75
C VAL A 7 11.97 -0.83 -9.72
N CYS A 8 11.52 -1.25 -8.55
CA CYS A 8 10.19 -1.82 -8.35
C CYS A 8 9.16 -0.78 -7.87
N LEU A 9 9.57 0.15 -7.02
CA LEU A 9 8.70 1.21 -6.51
C LEU A 9 9.49 2.52 -6.41
N ARG A 10 8.92 3.60 -6.91
CA ARG A 10 9.53 4.94 -6.87
C ARG A 10 8.48 5.95 -6.42
N GLY A 11 8.89 6.86 -5.56
CA GLY A 11 8.15 8.09 -5.26
C GLY A 11 8.87 9.29 -5.82
N SER A 12 8.13 10.27 -6.34
CA SER A 12 8.67 11.53 -6.83
C SER A 12 7.89 12.70 -6.26
N GLY A 13 8.57 13.56 -5.51
CA GLY A 13 8.02 14.78 -4.90
C GLY A 13 6.82 14.50 -3.97
N LEU A 14 6.79 13.37 -3.30
CA LEU A 14 5.63 12.96 -2.50
C LEU A 14 5.39 13.92 -1.35
N THR A 15 4.25 14.59 -1.39
CA THR A 15 3.79 15.50 -0.36
C THR A 15 2.42 15.08 0.15
N LYS A 16 2.21 15.13 1.46
CA LYS A 16 0.91 14.90 2.08
C LYS A 16 0.58 15.95 3.10
N VAL A 17 -0.50 16.67 2.82
CA VAL A 17 -1.12 17.66 3.73
C VAL A 17 -2.46 17.12 4.17
N PHE A 18 -2.73 17.14 5.46
CA PHE A 18 -4.03 16.85 6.06
C PHE A 18 -4.69 18.14 6.53
N GLY A 19 -6.03 18.14 6.62
CA GLY A 19 -6.82 19.25 7.12
C GLY A 19 -7.20 20.29 6.05
N PHE A 20 -7.94 21.31 6.48
CA PHE A 20 -8.48 22.37 5.62
C PHE A 20 -8.21 23.75 6.22
N GLY A 21 -8.15 24.76 5.36
CA GLY A 21 -8.03 26.16 5.76
C GLY A 21 -6.79 26.43 6.61
N ARG A 22 -6.99 26.97 7.83
CA ARG A 22 -5.90 27.33 8.76
C ARG A 22 -5.35 26.16 9.56
N GLN A 23 -6.04 25.02 9.59
CA GLN A 23 -5.61 23.79 10.31
C GLN A 23 -5.05 22.77 9.33
N LYS A 24 -3.97 23.12 8.67
CA LYS A 24 -3.25 22.22 7.78
C LYS A 24 -2.04 21.62 8.51
N THR A 25 -1.85 20.31 8.36
CA THR A 25 -0.68 19.59 8.87
C THR A 25 0.06 18.97 7.71
N LEU A 26 1.30 19.39 7.49
CA LEU A 26 2.20 18.80 6.53
C LEU A 26 2.79 17.52 7.16
N ALA A 27 2.39 16.38 6.66
CA ALA A 27 2.80 15.07 7.21
C ALA A 27 3.95 14.41 6.44
N VAL A 28 4.06 14.71 5.15
CA VAL A 28 5.18 14.28 4.27
C VAL A 28 5.47 15.45 3.35
N ASP A 29 6.75 15.79 3.19
CA ASP A 29 7.21 16.96 2.46
C ASP A 29 8.22 16.58 1.38
N HIS A 30 7.82 16.66 0.11
CA HIS A 30 8.64 16.49 -1.10
C HIS A 30 9.61 15.30 -1.06
N VAL A 31 9.13 14.11 -0.68
CA VAL A 31 9.97 12.93 -0.53
C VAL A 31 10.17 12.23 -1.87
N ASP A 32 11.45 12.03 -2.22
CA ASP A 32 11.89 11.24 -3.37
C ASP A 32 12.57 9.96 -2.88
N PHE A 33 12.26 8.81 -3.53
CA PHE A 33 12.94 7.55 -3.26
C PHE A 33 12.83 6.59 -4.45
N SER A 34 13.70 5.58 -4.47
CA SER A 34 13.60 4.44 -5.38
C SER A 34 13.93 3.16 -4.61
N PHE A 35 13.02 2.19 -4.66
CA PHE A 35 13.23 0.84 -4.11
C PHE A 35 13.47 -0.13 -5.26
N TYR A 36 14.43 -1.03 -5.09
CA TYR A 36 14.87 -1.96 -6.12
C TYR A 36 14.40 -3.38 -5.82
N GLU A 37 14.33 -4.20 -6.85
CA GLU A 37 13.97 -5.62 -6.69
C GLU A 37 14.99 -6.33 -5.78
N GLY A 38 14.49 -7.16 -4.85
CA GLY A 38 15.31 -7.92 -3.89
C GLY A 38 15.91 -7.10 -2.75
N GLU A 39 15.54 -5.83 -2.61
CA GLU A 39 16.04 -4.95 -1.57
C GLU A 39 15.19 -5.01 -0.30
N ILE A 40 15.84 -4.92 0.85
CA ILE A 40 15.20 -4.68 2.16
C ILE A 40 15.48 -3.25 2.56
N VAL A 41 14.43 -2.44 2.70
CA VAL A 41 14.53 -1.03 3.04
C VAL A 41 13.89 -0.76 4.39
N SER A 42 14.60 -0.03 5.26
CA SER A 42 14.07 0.44 6.54
C SER A 42 13.82 1.94 6.49
N ILE A 43 12.63 2.37 6.91
CA ILE A 43 12.28 3.78 7.07
C ILE A 43 12.39 4.12 8.56
N VAL A 44 13.36 4.96 8.91
CA VAL A 44 13.66 5.35 10.31
C VAL A 44 13.32 6.81 10.52
N GLY A 45 12.95 7.17 11.74
CA GLY A 45 12.66 8.54 12.15
C GLY A 45 11.87 8.58 13.45
N GLU A 46 11.75 9.75 14.05
CA GLU A 46 11.01 9.97 15.30
C GLU A 46 9.50 9.68 15.15
N SER A 47 8.80 9.55 16.29
CA SER A 47 7.34 9.44 16.28
C SER A 47 6.74 10.72 15.66
N GLY A 48 5.76 10.55 14.77
CA GLY A 48 5.15 11.68 14.07
C GLY A 48 5.90 12.19 12.83
N SER A 49 7.07 11.63 12.48
CA SER A 49 7.86 12.05 11.29
C SER A 49 7.27 11.65 9.93
N GLY A 50 6.03 11.17 9.87
CA GLY A 50 5.35 10.87 8.61
C GLY A 50 5.54 9.45 8.07
N LYS A 51 6.31 8.56 8.72
CA LYS A 51 6.59 7.18 8.24
C LYS A 51 5.33 6.39 7.89
N THR A 52 4.37 6.38 8.80
CA THR A 52 3.09 5.68 8.59
C THR A 52 2.28 6.31 7.45
N THR A 53 2.34 7.64 7.32
CA THR A 53 1.68 8.36 6.22
C THR A 53 2.32 7.99 4.88
N LEU A 54 3.64 7.99 4.81
CA LEU A 54 4.38 7.56 3.62
C LEU A 54 4.03 6.12 3.26
N ALA A 55 4.10 5.18 4.22
CA ALA A 55 3.72 3.78 3.99
C ALA A 55 2.28 3.64 3.45
N LYS A 56 1.31 4.36 4.03
CA LYS A 56 -0.08 4.37 3.54
C LYS A 56 -0.21 4.91 2.11
N MET A 57 0.59 5.93 1.76
CA MET A 57 0.65 6.41 0.38
C MET A 57 1.19 5.34 -0.56
N LEU A 58 2.28 4.65 -0.20
CA LEU A 58 2.88 3.58 -1.01
C LEU A 58 1.92 2.41 -1.20
N LEU A 59 1.18 2.04 -0.17
CA LEU A 59 0.14 1.01 -0.23
C LEU A 59 -1.10 1.42 -1.05
N GLY A 60 -1.23 2.71 -1.41
CA GLY A 60 -2.42 3.21 -2.09
C GLY A 60 -3.66 3.29 -1.21
N LEU A 61 -3.47 3.33 0.11
CA LEU A 61 -4.57 3.53 1.07
C LEU A 61 -4.99 5.00 1.14
N ILE A 62 -4.04 5.91 0.95
CA ILE A 62 -4.28 7.35 0.82
C ILE A 62 -3.54 7.86 -0.42
N ASN A 63 -4.06 8.91 -1.03
CA ASN A 63 -3.39 9.57 -2.14
C ASN A 63 -2.46 10.66 -1.62
N PRO A 64 -1.31 10.92 -2.26
CA PRO A 64 -0.52 12.11 -2.03
C PRO A 64 -1.35 13.36 -2.36
N THR A 65 -1.00 14.48 -1.77
CA THR A 65 -1.53 15.81 -2.14
C THR A 65 -0.82 16.32 -3.39
N GLU A 66 0.50 16.05 -3.46
CA GLU A 66 1.36 16.36 -4.60
C GLU A 66 2.36 15.23 -4.79
N GLY A 67 2.92 15.14 -6.01
CA GLY A 67 3.86 14.11 -6.39
C GLY A 67 3.20 12.79 -6.81
N GLU A 68 4.00 11.87 -7.27
CA GLU A 68 3.55 10.66 -7.95
C GLU A 68 4.27 9.41 -7.43
N VAL A 69 3.56 8.29 -7.46
CA VAL A 69 4.12 6.96 -7.15
C VAL A 69 4.17 6.15 -8.45
N TYR A 70 5.32 5.55 -8.71
CA TYR A 70 5.55 4.67 -9.85
C TYR A 70 5.75 3.24 -9.37
N PHE A 71 5.09 2.31 -10.01
CA PHE A 71 5.24 0.88 -9.76
C PHE A 71 5.69 0.19 -11.05
N GLN A 72 6.82 -0.51 -11.00
CA GLN A 72 7.43 -1.19 -12.15
C GLN A 72 7.57 -0.26 -13.38
N GLY A 73 8.01 0.97 -13.16
CA GLY A 73 8.26 1.97 -14.21
C GLY A 73 7.01 2.66 -14.77
N LYS A 74 5.81 2.34 -14.26
CA LYS A 74 4.56 2.99 -14.66
C LYS A 74 3.99 3.79 -13.51
N GLU A 75 3.42 4.95 -13.81
CA GLU A 75 2.67 5.71 -12.82
C GLU A 75 1.54 4.86 -12.24
N ARG A 76 1.43 4.87 -10.92
CA ARG A 76 0.42 4.11 -10.20
C ARG A 76 -0.95 4.72 -10.40
N ASP A 77 -1.81 4.01 -11.08
CA ASP A 77 -3.20 4.38 -11.26
C ASP A 77 -4.11 3.56 -10.30
N ILE A 78 -4.64 4.21 -9.29
CA ILE A 78 -5.58 3.65 -8.32
C ILE A 78 -6.93 4.39 -8.30
N GLY A 79 -7.27 5.09 -9.37
CA GLY A 79 -8.48 5.91 -9.46
C GLY A 79 -9.78 5.13 -9.44
N THR A 80 -9.77 3.83 -9.73
CA THR A 80 -10.94 2.96 -9.65
C THR A 80 -10.70 1.78 -8.71
N HIS A 81 -11.79 1.20 -8.17
CA HIS A 81 -11.72 0.02 -7.31
C HIS A 81 -11.04 -1.18 -8.02
N LYS A 82 -11.26 -1.35 -9.33
CA LYS A 82 -10.63 -2.40 -10.14
C LYS A 82 -9.10 -2.20 -10.22
N LYS A 83 -8.65 -0.98 -10.53
CA LYS A 83 -7.22 -0.63 -10.61
C LYS A 83 -6.53 -0.76 -9.25
N LYS A 84 -7.21 -0.36 -8.18
CA LYS A 84 -6.72 -0.52 -6.82
C LYS A 84 -6.53 -1.99 -6.44
N LYS A 85 -7.50 -2.86 -6.77
CA LYS A 85 -7.37 -4.31 -6.59
C LYS A 85 -6.20 -4.90 -7.38
N GLU A 86 -5.98 -4.45 -8.62
CA GLU A 86 -4.86 -4.91 -9.44
C GLU A 86 -3.50 -4.53 -8.81
N TYR A 87 -3.38 -3.32 -8.31
CA TYR A 87 -2.21 -2.87 -7.57
C TYR A 87 -1.95 -3.72 -6.32
N TRP A 88 -2.99 -4.00 -5.54
CA TRP A 88 -2.89 -4.79 -4.30
C TRP A 88 -2.60 -6.28 -4.50
N LYS A 89 -2.72 -6.82 -5.71
CA LYS A 89 -2.23 -8.16 -6.02
C LYS A 89 -0.69 -8.26 -5.92
N ASN A 90 -0.01 -7.14 -6.13
CA ASN A 90 1.44 -7.07 -6.17
C ASN A 90 2.05 -6.48 -4.90
N ILE A 91 1.29 -5.75 -4.11
CA ILE A 91 1.75 -5.08 -2.89
C ILE A 91 0.92 -5.56 -1.70
N GLN A 92 1.61 -5.95 -0.64
CA GLN A 92 0.99 -6.41 0.60
C GLN A 92 1.61 -5.68 1.80
N ALA A 93 0.84 -5.56 2.88
CA ALA A 93 1.28 -4.97 4.13
C ALA A 93 0.93 -5.86 5.31
N ILE A 94 1.83 -5.85 6.29
CA ILE A 94 1.56 -6.37 7.63
C ILE A 94 1.50 -5.16 8.55
N PHE A 95 0.34 -4.93 9.17
CA PHE A 95 0.15 -3.82 10.09
C PHE A 95 0.65 -4.17 11.49
N GLN A 96 1.02 -3.15 12.26
CA GLN A 96 1.54 -3.30 13.62
C GLN A 96 0.54 -3.99 14.56
N ASP A 97 -0.75 -3.74 14.38
CA ASP A 97 -1.83 -4.45 15.06
C ASP A 97 -2.68 -5.19 14.03
N PRO A 98 -2.38 -6.47 13.77
CA PRO A 98 -3.14 -7.27 12.82
C PRO A 98 -4.56 -7.56 13.32
N PHE A 99 -4.81 -7.56 14.62
CA PHE A 99 -6.13 -7.86 15.18
C PHE A 99 -7.14 -6.74 14.94
N SER A 100 -6.70 -5.48 14.95
CA SER A 100 -7.58 -4.34 14.60
C SER A 100 -8.06 -4.37 13.15
N SER A 101 -7.38 -5.15 12.30
CA SER A 101 -7.74 -5.32 10.89
C SER A 101 -8.83 -6.38 10.69
N TYR A 102 -9.10 -7.21 11.69
CA TYR A 102 -10.13 -8.23 11.62
C TYR A 102 -11.48 -7.68 12.10
N ASN A 103 -12.48 -7.79 11.24
CA ASN A 103 -13.86 -7.57 11.67
C ASN A 103 -14.34 -8.82 12.44
N ILE A 104 -14.57 -8.69 13.74
CA ILE A 104 -15.01 -9.79 14.62
C ILE A 104 -16.35 -10.41 14.22
N PHE A 105 -17.13 -9.75 13.37
CA PHE A 105 -18.39 -10.25 12.83
C PHE A 105 -18.22 -11.10 11.56
N HIS A 106 -17.00 -11.16 11.01
CA HIS A 106 -16.70 -12.01 9.87
C HIS A 106 -15.97 -13.28 10.29
N LYS A 107 -16.36 -14.39 9.68
CA LYS A 107 -15.65 -15.66 9.86
C LYS A 107 -14.26 -15.57 9.21
N ILE A 108 -13.28 -16.21 9.81
CA ILE A 108 -11.88 -16.20 9.32
C ILE A 108 -11.78 -16.79 7.92
N ASP A 109 -12.55 -17.83 7.61
CA ASP A 109 -12.62 -18.45 6.28
C ASP A 109 -13.06 -17.45 5.20
N ALA A 110 -13.99 -16.54 5.50
CA ALA A 110 -14.43 -15.49 4.58
C ALA A 110 -13.27 -14.55 4.21
N VAL A 111 -12.48 -14.13 5.18
CA VAL A 111 -11.32 -13.24 4.96
C VAL A 111 -10.26 -13.95 4.11
N LEU A 112 -9.98 -15.22 4.40
CA LEU A 112 -9.01 -16.02 3.62
C LEU A 112 -9.49 -16.24 2.19
N LEU A 113 -10.78 -16.52 1.99
CA LEU A 113 -11.36 -16.68 0.66
C LEU A 113 -11.32 -15.38 -0.16
N ASP A 114 -11.55 -14.23 0.47
CA ASP A 114 -11.42 -12.93 -0.19
C ASP A 114 -9.97 -12.69 -0.66
N CYS A 115 -8.97 -13.05 0.12
CA CYS A 115 -7.57 -12.95 -0.27
C CYS A 115 -7.24 -13.86 -1.46
N ILE A 116 -7.75 -15.09 -1.47
CA ILE A 116 -7.56 -16.05 -2.58
C ILE A 116 -8.25 -15.53 -3.85
N ASN A 117 -9.49 -15.04 -3.71
CA ASN A 117 -10.26 -14.49 -4.83
C ASN A 117 -9.62 -13.22 -5.42
N MET A 118 -9.01 -12.39 -4.58
CA MET A 118 -8.27 -11.20 -5.03
C MET A 118 -7.08 -11.56 -5.93
N ARG A 119 -6.38 -12.66 -5.65
CA ARG A 119 -5.25 -13.14 -6.47
C ARG A 119 -5.67 -13.83 -7.78
N GLY A 120 -6.95 -13.93 -8.09
CA GLY A 120 -7.45 -14.60 -9.29
C GLY A 120 -7.47 -16.13 -9.16
N GLY A 121 -7.45 -16.65 -7.93
CA GLY A 121 -7.72 -18.05 -7.64
C GLY A 121 -9.14 -18.46 -8.07
N ARG A 122 -9.37 -19.79 -8.19
CA ARG A 122 -10.72 -20.32 -8.41
C ARG A 122 -11.66 -19.70 -7.37
N LYS A 123 -12.81 -19.19 -7.81
CA LYS A 123 -13.90 -18.83 -6.90
C LYS A 123 -14.26 -20.07 -6.10
N TYR A 124 -13.82 -20.12 -4.85
CA TYR A 124 -14.29 -21.13 -3.94
C TYR A 124 -15.71 -20.73 -3.52
N PRO A 125 -16.70 -21.58 -3.76
CA PRO A 125 -18.04 -21.31 -3.26
C PRO A 125 -17.98 -21.25 -1.72
N TYR A 126 -18.67 -20.28 -1.16
CA TYR A 126 -18.77 -20.00 0.29
C TYR A 126 -19.29 -21.20 1.13
N GLU A 127 -19.72 -22.27 0.47
CA GLU A 127 -20.40 -23.41 1.04
C GLU A 127 -19.51 -24.61 1.42
N ARG A 128 -18.21 -24.55 1.21
CA ARG A 128 -17.36 -25.58 1.82
C ARG A 128 -17.21 -25.30 3.31
N LYS A 129 -18.11 -25.89 4.08
CA LYS A 129 -17.93 -26.11 5.51
C LYS A 129 -16.58 -26.77 5.70
N VAL A 130 -15.70 -26.10 6.42
CA VAL A 130 -14.52 -26.72 6.99
C VAL A 130 -15.07 -27.62 8.10
N GLU A 131 -15.06 -28.94 7.88
CA GLU A 131 -15.24 -29.92 8.91
C GLU A 131 -14.02 -29.95 9.84
#